data_b4c71ec3dc1aaf71cd227bba0fd76605
#
_entry.id   b4c71ec3dc1aaf71cd227bba0fd76605
#
_cell.length_a   1.000
_cell.length_b   1.000
_cell.length_c   1.000
_cell.angle_alpha   90.00
_cell.angle_beta   90.00
_cell.angle_gamma   90.00
#
_symmetry.space_group_name_H-M   'P 1'
#
loop_
_entity.id
_entity.type
_entity.pdbx_description
1 polymer ?
#
loop_
_entity_poly.entity_id
_entity_poly.type
_entity_poly.pdbx_seq_one_letter_code
_entity_poly.pdbx_strand_id
1 'polypeptide(L)'
;MNGIQYESFGVYLVLLDEEYVFLPSSRLPFSLGKKGENPQKCALRMKRELTGDGEGRLVSLPYVGRMDKDLFPSFITSLWAPGIKTIPVYAFKMEGERKERDWIRLDEARKMVEKAEKDVLFFI
;
A
#
# COMPACT_ATOMS: atom_id res chain seq x y z
N MET A 1 -22.77 10.85 -13.52
CA MET A 1 -21.91 11.20 -12.40
C MET A 1 -20.63 10.39 -12.44
N ASN A 2 -19.51 11.05 -12.32
CA ASN A 2 -18.21 10.38 -12.39
C ASN A 2 -17.75 9.96 -11.00
N GLY A 3 -17.72 8.67 -10.76
CA GLY A 3 -17.08 8.16 -9.57
C GLY A 3 -15.56 8.27 -9.65
N ILE A 4 -14.87 7.93 -8.55
CA ILE A 4 -13.43 7.86 -8.55
C ILE A 4 -12.99 6.72 -9.47
N GLN A 5 -12.05 7.02 -10.36
CA GLN A 5 -11.46 6.04 -11.24
C GLN A 5 -10.10 5.61 -10.67
N TYR A 6 -9.76 4.34 -10.87
CA TYR A 6 -8.54 3.75 -10.34
C TYR A 6 -7.67 3.22 -11.46
N GLU A 7 -6.36 3.33 -11.27
CA GLU A 7 -5.39 2.73 -12.15
C GLU A 7 -5.27 1.23 -11.86
N SER A 8 -4.77 0.48 -12.82
CA SER A 8 -4.61 -0.97 -12.69
C SER A 8 -3.27 -1.34 -12.04
N PHE A 9 -3.02 -0.78 -10.86
CA PHE A 9 -1.89 -1.16 -10.00
C PHE A 9 -2.23 -0.90 -8.55
N GLY A 10 -1.55 -1.61 -7.66
CA GLY A 10 -1.70 -1.41 -6.23
C GLY A 10 -0.38 -1.01 -5.57
N VAL A 11 -0.48 -0.43 -4.39
CA VAL A 11 0.67 -0.01 -3.59
C VAL A 11 0.47 -0.40 -2.14
N TYR A 12 1.48 -1.06 -1.56
CA TYR A 12 1.63 -1.18 -0.12
C TYR A 12 2.53 -0.08 0.39
N LEU A 13 2.14 0.56 1.49
CA LEU A 13 2.97 1.56 2.15
C LEU A 13 3.38 1.05 3.53
N VAL A 14 4.68 1.01 3.78
CA VAL A 14 5.23 0.65 5.09
C VAL A 14 5.68 1.93 5.78
N LEU A 15 4.95 2.34 6.82
CA LEU A 15 5.38 3.45 7.66
C LEU A 15 6.16 2.89 8.84
N LEU A 16 7.35 3.42 9.06
CA LEU A 16 8.28 2.96 10.08
C LEU A 16 8.63 4.07 11.06
N ASP A 17 8.66 3.72 12.34
CA ASP A 17 9.24 4.54 13.39
C ASP A 17 10.15 3.63 14.21
N GLU A 18 11.44 3.70 13.94
CA GLU A 18 12.44 2.80 14.53
C GLU A 18 12.07 1.33 14.32
N GLU A 19 11.77 0.60 15.37
CA GLU A 19 11.41 -0.83 15.31
C GLU A 19 9.91 -1.08 15.15
N TYR A 20 9.12 -0.02 14.95
CA TYR A 20 7.67 -0.13 14.87
C TYR A 20 7.18 0.13 13.45
N VAL A 21 6.15 -0.60 13.07
CA VAL A 21 5.48 -0.44 11.78
C VAL A 21 3.99 -0.17 12.02
N PHE A 22 3.42 0.67 11.18
CA PHE A 22 2.01 1.02 11.26
C PHE A 22 1.17 -0.08 10.59
N LEU A 23 0.32 -0.76 11.37
CA LEU A 23 -0.54 -1.85 10.91
C LEU A 23 -2.00 -1.61 11.33
N PRO A 24 -2.71 -0.70 10.68
CA PRO A 24 -4.11 -0.49 10.99
C PRO A 24 -4.89 -1.78 10.70
N SER A 25 -5.69 -2.23 11.68
CA SER A 25 -6.45 -3.48 11.58
C SER A 25 -5.56 -4.69 11.25
N SER A 26 -4.34 -4.70 11.74
CA SER A 26 -3.35 -5.77 11.56
C SER A 26 -2.96 -6.03 10.11
N ARG A 27 -3.08 -5.01 9.25
CA ARG A 27 -2.76 -5.10 7.83
C ARG A 27 -1.88 -3.93 7.42
N LEU A 28 -0.99 -4.16 6.46
CA LEU A 28 -0.27 -3.05 5.83
C LEU A 28 -1.25 -2.16 5.06
N PRO A 29 -1.10 -0.83 5.13
CA PRO A 29 -1.88 0.05 4.27
C PRO A 29 -1.71 -0.32 2.80
N PHE A 30 -2.82 -0.42 2.09
CA PHE A 30 -2.86 -0.75 0.68
C PHE A 30 -3.83 0.18 -0.04
N SER A 31 -3.50 0.57 -1.26
CA SER A 31 -4.42 1.32 -2.11
C SER A 31 -4.15 1.00 -3.58
N LEU A 32 -5.22 1.02 -4.37
CA LEU A 32 -5.07 1.15 -5.81
C LEU A 32 -4.67 2.59 -6.12
N GLY A 33 -3.90 2.78 -7.20
CA GLY A 33 -3.63 4.13 -7.70
C GLY A 33 -4.92 4.81 -8.13
N LYS A 34 -5.08 6.09 -7.83
CA LYS A 34 -6.16 6.89 -8.40
C LYS A 34 -5.77 7.35 -9.79
N LYS A 35 -6.77 7.63 -10.64
CA LYS A 35 -6.52 8.04 -12.01
C LYS A 35 -5.49 9.15 -12.10
N GLY A 36 -4.50 8.94 -12.96
CA GLY A 36 -3.40 9.88 -13.17
C GLY A 36 -2.22 9.74 -12.22
N GLU A 37 -2.33 8.89 -11.19
CA GLU A 37 -1.22 8.63 -10.29
C GLU A 37 -0.26 7.59 -10.88
N ASN A 38 1.02 7.75 -10.58
CA ASN A 38 2.00 6.67 -10.67
C ASN A 38 2.15 6.05 -9.26
N PRO A 39 2.88 4.94 -9.12
CA PRO A 39 3.04 4.32 -7.80
C PRO A 39 3.58 5.24 -6.72
N GLN A 40 4.54 6.11 -7.05
CA GLN A 40 5.13 7.05 -6.10
C GLN A 40 4.10 8.07 -5.60
N LYS A 41 3.33 8.64 -6.51
CA LYS A 41 2.27 9.59 -6.16
C LYS A 41 1.21 8.92 -5.30
N CYS A 42 0.87 7.66 -5.61
CA CYS A 42 -0.07 6.89 -4.83
C CYS A 42 0.43 6.72 -3.38
N ALA A 43 1.69 6.34 -3.21
CA ALA A 43 2.28 6.17 -1.88
C ALA A 43 2.29 7.47 -1.08
N LEU A 44 2.65 8.58 -1.71
CA LEU A 44 2.65 9.90 -1.05
C LEU A 44 1.23 10.33 -0.63
N ARG A 45 0.25 10.08 -1.50
CA ARG A 45 -1.14 10.34 -1.15
C ARG A 45 -1.58 9.50 0.06
N MET A 46 -1.23 8.21 0.06
CA MET A 46 -1.56 7.31 1.17
C MET A 46 -0.98 7.83 2.49
N LYS A 47 0.28 8.27 2.49
CA LYS A 47 0.88 8.82 3.69
C LYS A 47 0.13 10.05 4.17
N ARG A 48 -0.25 10.95 3.27
CA ARG A 48 -1.01 12.14 3.62
C ARG A 48 -2.37 11.79 4.22
N GLU A 49 -3.06 10.82 3.64
CA GLU A 49 -4.36 10.39 4.15
C GLU A 49 -4.26 9.73 5.52
N LEU A 50 -3.17 8.99 5.77
CA LEU A 50 -2.97 8.26 7.03
C LEU A 50 -2.45 9.15 8.16
N THR A 51 -1.62 10.13 7.85
CA THR A 51 -0.91 10.91 8.87
C THR A 51 -1.23 12.41 8.84
N GLY A 52 -1.93 12.88 7.82
CA GLY A 52 -2.15 14.31 7.61
C GLY A 52 -0.97 15.04 6.98
N ASP A 53 0.14 14.36 6.75
CA ASP A 53 1.38 14.93 6.25
C ASP A 53 1.98 14.02 5.18
N GLY A 54 2.10 14.52 3.97
CA GLY A 54 2.68 13.79 2.83
C GLY A 54 4.18 13.94 2.69
N GLU A 55 4.84 14.61 3.63
CA GLU A 55 6.27 14.83 3.55
C GLU A 55 7.06 13.61 4.04
N GLY A 56 8.33 13.56 3.65
CA GLY A 56 9.23 12.49 4.02
C GLY A 56 9.86 11.83 2.81
N ARG A 57 10.89 11.05 3.08
CA ARG A 57 11.61 10.35 2.03
C ARG A 57 10.90 9.05 1.65
N LEU A 58 10.50 8.96 0.41
CA LEU A 58 9.91 7.75 -0.15
C LEU A 58 11.02 6.83 -0.65
N VAL A 59 11.02 5.60 -0.18
CA VAL A 59 12.00 4.59 -0.59
C VAL A 59 11.25 3.42 -1.23
N SER A 60 11.58 3.12 -2.47
CA SER A 60 11.03 1.96 -3.18
C SER A 60 11.65 0.68 -2.63
N LEU A 61 10.81 -0.30 -2.32
CA LEU A 61 11.27 -1.63 -1.93
C LEU A 61 11.37 -2.53 -3.16
N PRO A 62 12.33 -3.47 -3.19
CA PRO A 62 12.48 -4.39 -4.33
C PRO A 62 11.44 -5.49 -4.32
N TYR A 63 10.20 -5.15 -4.01
CA TYR A 63 9.06 -6.05 -3.99
C TYR A 63 8.33 -5.94 -5.32
N VAL A 64 8.05 -7.08 -5.94
CA VAL A 64 7.22 -7.16 -7.13
C VAL A 64 6.15 -8.21 -6.86
N GLY A 65 4.93 -7.73 -6.65
CA GLY A 65 3.79 -8.59 -6.41
C GLY A 65 2.74 -8.45 -7.49
N ARG A 66 1.78 -9.36 -7.48
CA ARG A 66 0.61 -9.28 -8.36
C ARG A 66 -0.63 -9.66 -7.57
N MET A 67 -1.74 -9.06 -7.92
CA MET A 67 -3.05 -9.40 -7.36
C MET A 67 -4.03 -9.69 -8.48
N ASP A 68 -4.94 -10.63 -8.24
CA ASP A 68 -5.99 -10.94 -9.19
C ASP A 68 -7.01 -9.80 -9.27
N LYS A 69 -7.43 -9.50 -10.48
CA LYS A 69 -8.48 -8.51 -10.73
C LYS A 69 -9.74 -8.81 -9.93
N ASP A 70 -10.06 -10.09 -9.76
CA ASP A 70 -11.29 -10.53 -9.09
C ASP A 70 -11.32 -10.21 -7.60
N LEU A 71 -10.19 -9.78 -7.01
CA LEU A 71 -10.16 -9.29 -5.62
C LEU A 71 -10.81 -7.92 -5.47
N PHE A 72 -11.11 -7.24 -6.57
CA PHE A 72 -11.66 -5.88 -6.56
C PHE A 72 -13.07 -5.86 -7.15
N PRO A 73 -13.91 -4.91 -6.69
CA PRO A 73 -15.27 -4.80 -7.21
C PRO A 73 -15.31 -4.55 -8.72
N SER A 74 -16.31 -5.12 -9.39
CA SER A 74 -16.44 -5.00 -10.84
C SER A 74 -16.60 -3.55 -11.33
N PHE A 75 -17.20 -2.68 -10.52
CA PHE A 75 -17.36 -1.28 -10.92
C PHE A 75 -16.01 -0.55 -10.99
N ILE A 76 -14.98 -1.07 -10.32
CA ILE A 76 -13.61 -0.57 -10.43
C ILE A 76 -12.92 -1.20 -11.64
N THR A 77 -12.96 -2.52 -11.74
CA THR A 77 -12.18 -3.27 -12.72
C THR A 77 -12.71 -3.12 -14.14
N SER A 78 -13.99 -2.83 -14.30
CA SER A 78 -14.58 -2.63 -15.63
C SER A 78 -13.99 -1.43 -16.40
N LEU A 79 -13.32 -0.53 -15.69
CA LEU A 79 -12.67 0.64 -16.30
C LEU A 79 -11.25 0.33 -16.78
N TRP A 80 -10.73 -0.85 -16.43
CA TRP A 80 -9.39 -1.27 -16.87
C TRP A 80 -9.42 -1.87 -18.27
N ALA A 81 -8.25 -1.92 -18.91
CA ALA A 81 -8.16 -2.45 -20.25
C ALA A 81 -8.67 -3.90 -20.31
N PRO A 82 -9.39 -4.28 -21.37
CA PRO A 82 -9.83 -5.65 -21.54
C PRO A 82 -8.64 -6.62 -21.55
N GLY A 83 -8.82 -7.78 -20.96
CA GLY A 83 -7.78 -8.79 -20.90
C GLY A 83 -6.86 -8.73 -19.69
N ILE A 84 -6.93 -7.66 -18.91
CA ILE A 84 -6.20 -7.61 -17.63
C ILE A 84 -6.81 -8.64 -16.69
N LYS A 85 -5.99 -9.56 -16.20
CA LYS A 85 -6.40 -10.59 -15.24
C LYS A 85 -5.77 -10.34 -13.86
N THR A 86 -4.54 -9.81 -13.86
CA THR A 86 -3.82 -9.46 -12.64
C THR A 86 -3.25 -8.06 -12.79
N ILE A 87 -2.98 -7.43 -11.65
CA ILE A 87 -2.35 -6.11 -11.62
C ILE A 87 -1.03 -6.18 -10.85
N PRO A 88 -0.04 -5.36 -11.24
CA PRO A 88 1.19 -5.27 -10.46
C PRO A 88 0.94 -4.57 -9.13
N VAL A 89 1.69 -4.95 -8.11
CA VAL A 89 1.65 -4.33 -6.80
C VAL A 89 3.07 -3.92 -6.41
N TYR A 90 3.21 -2.67 -6.02
CA TYR A 90 4.48 -2.08 -5.62
C TYR A 90 4.48 -1.84 -4.12
N ALA A 91 5.66 -1.68 -3.54
CA ALA A 91 5.78 -1.40 -2.12
C ALA A 91 6.81 -0.30 -1.88
N PHE A 92 6.50 0.57 -0.94
CA PHE A 92 7.35 1.68 -0.54
C PHE A 92 7.42 1.75 0.97
N LYS A 93 8.51 2.31 1.49
CA LYS A 93 8.62 2.65 2.90
C LYS A 93 8.85 4.13 3.07
N MET A 94 8.34 4.67 4.16
CA MET A 94 8.56 6.04 4.60
C MET A 94 8.68 6.05 6.12
N GLU A 95 9.34 7.06 6.66
CA GLU A 95 9.35 7.30 8.09
C GLU A 95 8.03 7.92 8.51
N GLY A 96 7.53 7.52 9.67
CA GLY A 96 6.35 8.10 10.29
C GLY A 96 6.61 8.36 11.76
N GLU A 97 5.69 9.03 12.43
CA GLU A 97 5.76 9.27 13.87
C GLU A 97 4.77 8.38 14.59
N ARG A 98 5.26 7.61 15.54
CA ARG A 98 4.40 6.77 16.37
C ARG A 98 3.68 7.64 17.40
N LYS A 99 2.43 7.95 17.12
CA LYS A 99 1.63 8.84 17.98
C LYS A 99 0.61 8.11 18.82
N GLU A 100 0.01 7.07 18.27
CA GLU A 100 -1.12 6.39 18.89
C GLU A 100 -1.03 4.88 18.70
N ARG A 101 -2.19 4.23 18.66
CA ARG A 101 -2.30 2.80 18.44
C ARG A 101 -2.02 2.40 16.99
N ASP A 102 -2.06 1.12 16.73
CA ASP A 102 -1.82 0.46 15.45
C ASP A 102 -0.34 0.40 15.05
N TRP A 103 0.55 0.86 15.92
CA TRP A 103 1.98 0.69 15.75
C TRP A 103 2.42 -0.57 16.47
N ILE A 104 3.00 -1.51 15.72
CA ILE A 104 3.37 -2.84 16.18
C ILE A 104 4.87 -3.02 15.98
N ARG A 105 5.54 -3.70 16.91
CA ARG A 105 6.95 -4.03 16.72
C ARG A 105 7.09 -4.87 15.46
N LEU A 106 8.15 -4.59 14.70
CA LEU A 106 8.35 -5.22 13.39
C LEU A 106 8.41 -6.74 13.47
N ASP A 107 9.06 -7.30 14.49
CA ASP A 107 9.13 -8.75 14.68
C ASP A 107 7.75 -9.37 14.92
N GLU A 108 6.90 -8.69 15.68
CA GLU A 108 5.52 -9.13 15.89
C GLU A 108 4.67 -8.95 14.64
N ALA A 109 4.86 -7.84 13.94
CA ALA A 109 4.13 -7.54 12.72
C ALA A 109 4.32 -8.64 11.68
N ARG A 110 5.54 -9.15 11.52
CA ARG A 110 5.84 -10.22 10.58
C ARG A 110 5.06 -11.50 10.86
N LYS A 111 4.65 -11.72 12.10
CA LYS A 111 3.84 -12.89 12.48
C LYS A 111 2.35 -12.69 12.26
N MET A 112 1.90 -11.45 12.23
CA MET A 112 0.48 -11.10 12.19
C MET A 112 -0.08 -10.96 10.79
N VAL A 113 0.73 -10.49 9.85
CA VAL A 113 0.27 -10.14 8.51
C VAL A 113 0.14 -11.37 7.60
N GLU A 114 -0.59 -11.21 6.51
CA GLU A 114 -0.75 -12.25 5.51
C GLU A 114 0.53 -12.41 4.67
N LYS A 115 0.59 -13.50 3.90
CA LYS A 115 1.80 -13.88 3.17
C LYS A 115 2.33 -12.77 2.24
N ALA A 116 1.46 -12.12 1.49
CA ALA A 116 1.87 -11.05 0.58
C ALA A 116 2.53 -9.91 1.34
N GLU A 117 1.99 -9.57 2.50
CA GLU A 117 2.52 -8.50 3.35
C GLU A 117 3.81 -8.92 4.05
N LYS A 118 3.95 -10.23 4.39
CA LYS A 118 5.23 -10.76 4.91
C LYS A 118 6.33 -10.60 3.87
N ASP A 119 6.00 -10.85 2.61
CA ASP A 119 6.94 -10.69 1.51
C ASP A 119 7.41 -9.24 1.39
N VAL A 120 6.50 -8.28 1.60
CA VAL A 120 6.86 -6.85 1.65
C VAL A 120 7.77 -6.56 2.83
N LEU A 121 7.39 -7.02 4.03
CA LEU A 121 8.16 -6.77 5.26
C LEU A 121 9.51 -7.46 5.26
N PHE A 122 9.69 -8.46 4.43
CA PHE A 122 10.99 -9.11 4.26
C PHE A 122 12.08 -8.12 3.85
N PHE A 123 11.72 -7.06 3.14
CA PHE A 123 12.67 -6.06 2.66
C PHE A 123 12.91 -4.91 3.64
N ILE A 124 12.34 -4.98 4.83
CA ILE A 124 12.52 -3.95 5.85
C ILE A 124 13.72 -4.25 6.75
#